data_5a694046d9005931e0f076dedc88006f
#
_entry.id   5a694046d9005931e0f076dedc88006f
#
_cell.length_a   1.000
_cell.length_b   1.000
_cell.length_c   1.000
_cell.angle_alpha   90.00
_cell.angle_beta   90.00
_cell.angle_gamma   90.00
#
_symmetry.space_group_name_H-M   'P 1'
#
loop_
_entity.id
_entity.type
_entity.pdbx_description
1 polymer ?
#
loop_
_entity_poly.entity_id
_entity_poly.type
_entity_poly.pdbx_seq_one_letter_code
_entity_poly.pdbx_strand_id
1 'polypeptide(L)'
;MSEQIDTSSKKGRGRSQKSIDLIDAMLDIAYEAQPITVRGIGYKLFTRGLIASMGRSDMQRVYRLCKQAREEGLIPWEWIVDEAREFEKRPTWRDPEQYARATIRDYRLEFWDQQPVRCEVWSEKGTLRGVLAPVLDQYGVGFRVMHGFSSATVVNDIAGDDDGRALVALYVGDWDPSGLYMSEEDLPGRLTRYGGDHVEVERVALTREQLAGLPSFPATDKRKDPRYKWFIWKLRGALLGNRCPRSEYSPRACRE
;
A
#
# COMPACT_ATOMS: atom_id res chain seq x y z
N MET A 1 30.10 55.18 -14.42
CA MET A 1 30.64 53.80 -14.30
C MET A 1 29.44 52.90 -14.19
N SER A 2 29.09 52.27 -15.31
CA SER A 2 27.91 51.39 -15.44
C SER A 2 28.40 49.96 -15.32
N GLU A 3 28.08 49.30 -14.23
CA GLU A 3 28.31 47.84 -14.05
C GLU A 3 27.34 47.07 -14.95
N GLN A 4 27.91 46.46 -15.97
CA GLN A 4 27.20 45.46 -16.78
C GLN A 4 27.14 44.15 -16.01
N ILE A 5 25.92 43.77 -15.58
CA ILE A 5 25.65 42.43 -15.04
C ILE A 5 25.65 41.45 -16.21
N ASP A 6 26.66 40.59 -16.27
CA ASP A 6 26.79 39.50 -17.21
C ASP A 6 25.76 38.41 -16.88
N THR A 7 24.63 38.36 -17.62
CA THR A 7 23.63 37.32 -17.56
C THR A 7 23.91 36.25 -18.60
N SER A 8 25.04 35.58 -18.52
CA SER A 8 25.25 34.35 -19.31
C SER A 8 24.53 33.16 -18.62
N SER A 9 23.23 33.08 -18.79
CA SER A 9 22.45 31.88 -18.43
C SER A 9 22.95 30.72 -19.30
N LYS A 10 23.58 29.73 -18.66
CA LYS A 10 23.88 28.44 -19.29
C LYS A 10 22.57 27.86 -19.84
N LYS A 11 22.38 27.90 -21.17
CA LYS A 11 21.31 27.19 -21.86
C LYS A 11 21.43 25.70 -21.53
N GLY A 12 20.64 25.22 -20.57
CA GLY A 12 20.49 23.82 -20.29
C GLY A 12 19.99 23.12 -21.55
N ARG A 13 20.58 21.95 -21.90
CA ARG A 13 20.07 21.07 -22.96
C ARG A 13 18.59 20.81 -22.70
N GLY A 14 17.72 21.13 -23.65
CA GLY A 14 16.30 20.86 -23.57
C GLY A 14 16.03 19.39 -23.26
N ARG A 15 14.88 19.10 -22.64
CA ARG A 15 14.45 17.73 -22.35
C ARG A 15 14.36 16.91 -23.62
N SER A 16 14.74 15.64 -23.57
CA SER A 16 14.47 14.71 -24.67
C SER A 16 12.96 14.49 -24.82
N GLN A 17 12.49 14.26 -26.05
CA GLN A 17 11.08 13.98 -26.31
C GLN A 17 10.54 12.87 -25.42
N LYS A 18 11.28 11.77 -25.26
CA LYS A 18 10.93 10.67 -24.33
C LYS A 18 10.70 11.10 -22.88
N SER A 19 11.31 12.20 -22.43
CA SER A 19 11.11 12.70 -21.08
C SER A 19 9.89 13.60 -20.98
N ILE A 20 9.57 14.31 -22.05
CA ILE A 20 8.35 15.12 -22.19
C ILE A 20 7.16 14.18 -22.21
N ASP A 21 7.14 13.19 -23.09
CA ASP A 21 6.06 12.20 -23.22
C ASP A 21 5.80 11.48 -21.88
N LEU A 22 6.88 11.21 -21.12
CA LEU A 22 6.74 10.56 -19.81
C LEU A 22 6.16 11.50 -18.75
N ILE A 23 6.47 12.79 -18.78
CA ILE A 23 5.89 13.80 -17.89
C ILE A 23 4.41 13.99 -18.21
N ASP A 24 4.02 14.07 -19.48
CA ASP A 24 2.63 14.19 -19.90
C ASP A 24 1.82 12.98 -19.41
N ALA A 25 2.35 11.77 -19.58
CA ALA A 25 1.72 10.57 -19.03
C ALA A 25 1.62 10.57 -17.49
N MET A 26 2.61 11.12 -16.79
CA MET A 26 2.55 11.27 -15.33
C MET A 26 1.48 12.27 -14.90
N LEU A 27 1.32 13.37 -15.64
CA LEU A 27 0.28 14.37 -15.40
C LEU A 27 -1.11 13.76 -15.56
N ASP A 28 -1.35 13.01 -16.65
CA ASP A 28 -2.62 12.31 -16.88
C ASP A 28 -2.93 11.31 -15.75
N ILE A 29 -1.94 10.50 -15.38
CA ILE A 29 -2.09 9.53 -14.29
C ILE A 29 -2.39 10.21 -12.96
N ALA A 30 -1.68 11.30 -12.65
CA ALA A 30 -1.89 12.03 -11.41
C ALA A 30 -3.28 12.69 -11.40
N TYR A 31 -3.72 13.26 -12.51
CA TYR A 31 -5.06 13.82 -12.64
C TYR A 31 -6.17 12.80 -12.39
N GLU A 32 -6.03 11.59 -12.97
CA GLU A 32 -7.04 10.52 -12.84
C GLU A 32 -7.10 9.89 -11.44
N ALA A 33 -5.96 9.88 -10.72
CA ALA A 33 -5.81 9.04 -9.52
C ALA A 33 -5.36 9.80 -8.27
N GLN A 34 -5.45 11.13 -8.28
CA GLN A 34 -5.09 11.94 -7.11
C GLN A 34 -6.01 11.68 -5.89
N PRO A 35 -5.44 11.71 -4.68
CA PRO A 35 -4.01 11.80 -4.37
C PRO A 35 -3.27 10.48 -4.61
N ILE A 36 -2.07 10.53 -5.21
CA ILE A 36 -1.28 9.35 -5.56
C ILE A 36 0.18 9.50 -5.14
N THR A 37 0.86 8.40 -4.81
CA THR A 37 2.30 8.43 -4.55
C THR A 37 3.09 8.36 -5.86
N VAL A 38 4.35 8.86 -5.87
CA VAL A 38 5.23 8.71 -7.04
C VAL A 38 5.44 7.24 -7.41
N ARG A 39 5.45 6.34 -6.42
CA ARG A 39 5.52 4.90 -6.68
C ARG A 39 4.25 4.39 -7.35
N GLY A 40 3.08 4.89 -6.95
CA GLY A 40 1.80 4.58 -7.59
C GLY A 40 1.76 5.02 -9.06
N ILE A 41 2.29 6.22 -9.37
CA ILE A 41 2.48 6.67 -10.75
C ILE A 41 3.39 5.69 -11.51
N GLY A 42 4.51 5.25 -10.91
CA GLY A 42 5.40 4.27 -11.49
C GLY A 42 4.69 2.96 -11.86
N TYR A 43 3.83 2.42 -10.99
CA TYR A 43 3.03 1.24 -11.30
C TYR A 43 2.09 1.46 -12.49
N LYS A 44 1.39 2.59 -12.54
CA LYS A 44 0.50 2.92 -13.66
C LYS A 44 1.27 3.13 -14.97
N LEU A 45 2.45 3.75 -14.94
CA LEU A 45 3.33 3.85 -16.11
C LEU A 45 3.80 2.48 -16.60
N PHE A 46 4.15 1.59 -15.67
CA PHE A 46 4.55 0.22 -16.01
C PHE A 46 3.39 -0.56 -16.64
N THR A 47 2.19 -0.50 -16.07
CA THR A 47 1.01 -1.19 -16.61
C THR A 47 0.59 -0.65 -17.98
N ARG A 48 0.86 0.63 -18.25
CA ARG A 48 0.64 1.24 -19.59
C ARG A 48 1.81 0.98 -20.58
N GLY A 49 2.85 0.23 -20.16
CA GLY A 49 4.02 -0.08 -20.99
C GLY A 49 4.95 1.11 -21.26
N LEU A 50 4.83 2.21 -20.52
CA LEU A 50 5.61 3.44 -20.72
C LEU A 50 6.99 3.40 -20.02
N ILE A 51 7.19 2.48 -19.07
CA ILE A 51 8.48 2.11 -18.50
C ILE A 51 8.66 0.60 -18.56
N ALA A 52 9.91 0.15 -18.69
CA ALA A 52 10.22 -1.25 -18.92
C ALA A 52 10.10 -2.09 -17.64
N SER A 53 10.34 -1.50 -16.47
CA SER A 53 10.31 -2.23 -15.20
C SER A 53 10.03 -1.31 -14.00
N MET A 54 9.66 -1.91 -12.87
CA MET A 54 9.63 -1.24 -11.56
C MET A 54 11.01 -1.25 -10.87
N GLY A 55 12.06 -1.59 -11.61
CA GLY A 55 13.42 -1.65 -11.11
C GLY A 55 13.99 -0.27 -10.77
N ARG A 56 15.11 -0.28 -10.02
CA ARG A 56 15.71 0.93 -9.45
C ARG A 56 15.98 2.03 -10.48
N SER A 57 16.51 1.68 -11.67
CA SER A 57 16.86 2.66 -12.70
C SER A 57 15.65 3.39 -13.27
N ASP A 58 14.58 2.64 -13.62
CA ASP A 58 13.36 3.23 -14.17
C ASP A 58 12.66 4.07 -13.12
N MET A 59 12.53 3.56 -11.90
CA MET A 59 11.93 4.30 -10.81
C MET A 59 12.70 5.56 -10.41
N GLN A 60 14.04 5.55 -10.41
CA GLN A 60 14.83 6.76 -10.19
C GLN A 60 14.55 7.82 -11.26
N ARG A 61 14.37 7.40 -12.52
CA ARG A 61 13.98 8.31 -13.61
C ARG A 61 12.58 8.89 -13.34
N VAL A 62 11.62 8.07 -12.96
CA VAL A 62 10.25 8.50 -12.59
C VAL A 62 10.29 9.52 -11.45
N TYR A 63 10.98 9.21 -10.34
CA TYR A 63 11.12 10.13 -9.20
C TYR A 63 11.70 11.48 -9.59
N ARG A 64 12.79 11.47 -10.38
CA ARG A 64 13.45 12.71 -10.82
C ARG A 64 12.55 13.55 -11.71
N LEU A 65 11.88 12.95 -12.70
CA LEU A 65 11.02 13.68 -13.64
C LEU A 65 9.75 14.18 -12.95
N CYS A 66 9.15 13.40 -12.06
CA CYS A 66 8.00 13.83 -11.26
C CYS A 66 8.36 15.02 -10.36
N LYS A 67 9.53 14.98 -9.69
CA LYS A 67 10.02 16.12 -8.90
C LYS A 67 10.16 17.37 -9.75
N GLN A 68 10.83 17.27 -10.91
CA GLN A 68 11.02 18.39 -11.82
C GLN A 68 9.71 18.97 -12.33
N ALA A 69 8.75 18.11 -12.72
CA ALA A 69 7.43 18.54 -13.18
C ALA A 69 6.64 19.29 -12.09
N ARG A 70 6.77 18.88 -10.83
CA ARG A 70 6.17 19.60 -9.69
C ARG A 70 6.84 20.95 -9.45
N GLU A 71 8.18 21.01 -9.46
CA GLU A 71 8.95 22.25 -9.31
C GLU A 71 8.67 23.28 -10.42
N GLU A 72 8.32 22.81 -11.61
CA GLU A 72 7.93 23.64 -12.76
C GLU A 72 6.42 23.98 -12.80
N GLY A 73 5.64 23.48 -11.83
CA GLY A 73 4.20 23.72 -11.76
C GLY A 73 3.36 22.95 -12.79
N LEU A 74 3.93 21.94 -13.46
CA LEU A 74 3.21 21.09 -14.43
C LEU A 74 2.29 20.09 -13.69
N ILE A 75 2.74 19.56 -12.55
CA ILE A 75 1.95 18.67 -11.70
C ILE A 75 1.72 19.40 -10.36
N PRO A 76 0.46 19.64 -9.94
CA PRO A 76 0.15 20.25 -8.66
C PRO A 76 0.74 19.50 -7.47
N TRP A 77 1.21 20.23 -6.45
CA TRP A 77 1.87 19.63 -5.30
C TRP A 77 0.94 18.71 -4.50
N GLU A 78 -0.32 19.08 -4.39
CA GLU A 78 -1.37 18.38 -3.64
C GLU A 78 -1.79 17.04 -4.27
N TRP A 79 -1.49 16.81 -5.55
CA TRP A 79 -1.85 15.56 -6.23
C TRP A 79 -0.91 14.41 -5.86
N ILE A 80 0.29 14.75 -5.36
CA ILE A 80 1.30 13.76 -5.00
C ILE A 80 1.49 13.74 -3.49
N VAL A 81 1.28 12.58 -2.89
CA VAL A 81 1.46 12.36 -1.46
C VAL A 81 2.74 11.60 -1.17
N ASP A 82 3.39 11.92 -0.04
CA ASP A 82 4.53 11.19 0.50
C ASP A 82 4.12 10.60 1.85
N GLU A 83 3.95 9.28 1.90
CA GLU A 83 3.43 8.58 3.10
C GLU A 83 4.29 8.70 4.35
N ALA A 84 5.56 9.05 4.21
CA ALA A 84 6.51 9.00 5.31
C ALA A 84 6.70 10.33 6.06
N ARG A 85 5.98 11.43 5.67
CA ARG A 85 6.32 12.79 6.13
C ARG A 85 5.11 13.67 6.39
N GLU A 86 4.07 13.14 7.04
CA GLU A 86 2.98 13.99 7.51
C GLU A 86 3.44 14.86 8.69
N PHE A 87 3.05 16.14 8.65
CA PHE A 87 3.24 17.04 9.76
C PHE A 87 2.17 16.77 10.81
N GLU A 88 2.56 16.12 11.89
CA GLU A 88 1.68 15.84 13.02
C GLU A 88 1.56 17.05 13.92
N LYS A 89 0.38 17.62 14.01
CA LYS A 89 0.03 18.66 14.98
C LYS A 89 -1.31 18.31 15.61
N ARG A 90 -1.38 18.41 16.94
CA ARG A 90 -2.69 18.30 17.61
C ARG A 90 -3.63 19.38 17.06
N PRO A 91 -4.87 19.04 16.72
CA PRO A 91 -5.86 20.02 16.30
C PRO A 91 -5.98 21.13 17.34
N THR A 92 -6.00 22.38 16.88
CA THR A 92 -6.21 23.56 17.73
C THR A 92 -7.27 24.44 17.11
N TRP A 93 -8.08 25.07 17.96
CA TRP A 93 -9.17 25.95 17.56
C TRP A 93 -8.97 27.32 18.20
N ARG A 94 -9.48 28.38 17.58
CA ARG A 94 -9.38 29.74 18.08
C ARG A 94 -10.28 29.99 19.28
N ASP A 95 -11.43 29.30 19.28
CA ASP A 95 -12.48 29.48 20.29
C ASP A 95 -13.33 28.20 20.41
N PRO A 96 -14.13 28.06 21.50
CA PRO A 96 -15.01 26.91 21.70
C PRO A 96 -16.06 26.73 20.61
N GLU A 97 -16.52 27.80 19.99
CA GLU A 97 -17.53 27.74 18.91
C GLU A 97 -16.96 27.08 17.65
N GLN A 98 -15.72 27.42 17.27
CA GLN A 98 -15.03 26.77 16.19
C GLN A 98 -14.84 25.27 16.44
N TYR A 99 -14.49 24.89 17.69
CA TYR A 99 -14.40 23.50 18.11
C TYR A 99 -15.73 22.76 17.94
N ALA A 100 -16.82 23.34 18.46
CA ALA A 100 -18.16 22.74 18.36
C ALA A 100 -18.60 22.54 16.92
N ARG A 101 -18.38 23.52 16.05
CA ARG A 101 -18.68 23.39 14.61
C ARG A 101 -17.84 22.30 13.93
N ALA A 102 -16.55 22.18 14.26
CA ALA A 102 -15.69 21.13 13.74
C ALA A 102 -16.19 19.75 14.20
N THR A 103 -16.50 19.58 15.47
CA THR A 103 -17.00 18.33 16.05
C THR A 103 -18.33 17.89 15.41
N ILE A 104 -19.27 18.83 15.20
CA ILE A 104 -20.55 18.53 14.55
C ILE A 104 -20.33 18.05 13.10
N ARG A 105 -19.43 18.71 12.37
CA ARG A 105 -19.11 18.34 10.98
C ARG A 105 -18.43 16.98 10.89
N ASP A 106 -17.56 16.68 11.85
CA ASP A 106 -16.75 15.46 11.84
C ASP A 106 -17.49 14.29 12.54
N TYR A 107 -18.66 14.54 13.12
CA TYR A 107 -19.50 13.48 13.73
C TYR A 107 -19.86 12.43 12.69
N ARG A 108 -19.62 11.17 13.05
CA ARG A 108 -20.06 9.98 12.31
C ARG A 108 -20.71 9.03 13.30
N LEU A 109 -21.81 8.43 12.88
CA LEU A 109 -22.40 7.35 13.64
C LEU A 109 -21.52 6.10 13.49
N GLU A 110 -21.21 5.44 14.61
CA GLU A 110 -20.48 4.16 14.57
C GLU A 110 -21.46 3.04 14.16
N PHE A 111 -21.43 2.68 12.88
CA PHE A 111 -22.34 1.68 12.33
C PHE A 111 -21.99 0.25 12.77
N TRP A 112 -20.72 0.02 13.15
CA TRP A 112 -20.25 -1.31 13.52
C TRP A 112 -20.55 -1.70 14.97
N ASP A 113 -20.89 -0.75 15.83
CA ASP A 113 -21.28 -1.04 17.23
C ASP A 113 -22.50 -1.96 17.35
N GLN A 114 -23.39 -1.92 16.36
CA GLN A 114 -24.62 -2.74 16.35
C GLN A 114 -24.48 -4.00 15.48
N GLN A 115 -23.33 -4.22 14.88
CA GLN A 115 -23.09 -5.40 14.06
C GLN A 115 -22.59 -6.58 14.90
N PRO A 116 -22.92 -7.82 14.50
CA PRO A 116 -22.46 -9.02 15.22
C PRO A 116 -20.95 -9.27 15.06
N VAL A 117 -20.30 -8.58 14.15
CA VAL A 117 -18.87 -8.67 13.88
C VAL A 117 -18.26 -7.27 13.74
N ARG A 118 -16.98 -7.15 14.01
CA ARG A 118 -16.16 -5.98 13.64
C ARG A 118 -15.50 -6.23 12.29
N CYS A 119 -15.22 -5.18 11.53
CA CYS A 119 -14.53 -5.29 10.25
C CYS A 119 -13.39 -4.27 10.14
N GLU A 120 -12.24 -4.73 9.75
CA GLU A 120 -11.09 -3.88 9.41
C GLU A 120 -10.51 -4.28 8.05
N VAL A 121 -9.91 -3.33 7.34
CA VAL A 121 -9.07 -3.64 6.17
C VAL A 121 -7.60 -3.54 6.57
N TRP A 122 -6.86 -4.61 6.35
CA TRP A 122 -5.44 -4.68 6.66
C TRP A 122 -4.59 -4.72 5.40
N SER A 123 -3.45 -4.01 5.41
CA SER A 123 -2.49 -4.06 4.32
C SER A 123 -1.05 -3.95 4.83
N GLU A 124 -0.12 -4.58 4.13
CA GLU A 124 1.31 -4.41 4.38
C GLU A 124 1.75 -2.95 4.18
N LYS A 125 1.14 -2.25 3.21
CA LYS A 125 1.58 -0.93 2.75
C LYS A 125 0.50 0.13 2.99
N GLY A 126 0.90 1.23 3.58
CA GLY A 126 0.06 2.42 3.75
C GLY A 126 -0.36 3.09 2.43
N THR A 127 0.36 2.83 1.31
CA THR A 127 0.08 3.39 -0.02
C THR A 127 -1.34 3.13 -0.52
N LEU A 128 -1.97 2.07 -0.04
CA LEU A 128 -3.33 1.71 -0.42
C LEU A 128 -4.40 2.57 0.27
N ARG A 129 -4.05 3.26 1.36
CA ARG A 129 -4.99 4.08 2.13
C ARG A 129 -5.74 5.07 1.24
N GLY A 130 -5.01 5.86 0.43
CA GLY A 130 -5.62 6.87 -0.44
C GLY A 130 -6.60 6.30 -1.47
N VAL A 131 -6.31 5.10 -1.99
CA VAL A 131 -7.18 4.43 -2.97
C VAL A 131 -8.41 3.84 -2.30
N LEU A 132 -8.27 3.30 -1.09
CA LEU A 132 -9.35 2.61 -0.38
C LEU A 132 -10.21 3.56 0.45
N ALA A 133 -9.67 4.71 0.90
CA ALA A 133 -10.35 5.64 1.79
C ALA A 133 -11.79 5.99 1.36
N PRO A 134 -12.09 6.32 0.08
CA PRO A 134 -13.47 6.65 -0.31
C PRO A 134 -14.48 5.54 -0.03
N VAL A 135 -14.06 4.27 -0.16
CA VAL A 135 -14.91 3.11 0.14
C VAL A 135 -14.98 2.88 1.63
N LEU A 136 -13.84 2.90 2.32
CA LEU A 136 -13.77 2.65 3.75
C LEU A 136 -14.55 3.68 4.56
N ASP A 137 -14.43 4.97 4.20
CA ASP A 137 -15.16 6.06 4.83
C ASP A 137 -16.68 5.94 4.62
N GLN A 138 -17.11 5.44 3.47
CA GLN A 138 -18.53 5.19 3.18
C GLN A 138 -19.13 4.14 4.10
N TYR A 139 -18.35 3.11 4.44
CA TYR A 139 -18.82 1.98 5.26
C TYR A 139 -18.36 2.04 6.71
N GLY A 140 -17.63 3.09 7.12
CA GLY A 140 -17.09 3.22 8.47
C GLY A 140 -16.07 2.13 8.83
N VAL A 141 -15.32 1.60 7.84
CA VAL A 141 -14.37 0.50 8.05
C VAL A 141 -12.97 1.05 8.33
N GLY A 142 -12.34 0.59 9.42
CA GLY A 142 -10.98 0.96 9.78
C GLY A 142 -9.93 0.41 8.81
N PHE A 143 -8.85 1.18 8.58
CA PHE A 143 -7.69 0.74 7.80
C PHE A 143 -6.45 0.62 8.68
N ARG A 144 -5.87 -0.57 8.72
CA ARG A 144 -4.66 -0.86 9.50
C ARG A 144 -3.49 -1.21 8.61
N VAL A 145 -2.35 -0.53 8.83
CA VAL A 145 -1.10 -0.83 8.13
C VAL A 145 -0.28 -1.81 8.96
N MET A 146 0.00 -2.97 8.39
CA MET A 146 0.69 -4.08 9.05
C MET A 146 2.21 -4.08 8.86
N HIS A 147 2.79 -3.11 8.12
CA HIS A 147 4.23 -2.92 7.87
C HIS A 147 5.07 -4.21 7.88
N GLY A 148 5.07 -4.93 6.79
CA GLY A 148 5.82 -6.19 6.67
C GLY A 148 5.30 -7.24 7.66
N PHE A 149 6.21 -7.98 8.30
CA PHE A 149 5.85 -8.88 9.41
C PHE A 149 5.66 -8.06 10.68
N SER A 150 4.48 -7.48 10.86
CA SER A 150 4.11 -6.58 11.96
C SER A 150 4.80 -6.91 13.29
N SER A 151 5.11 -5.90 14.09
CA SER A 151 5.73 -6.12 15.39
C SER A 151 4.90 -7.06 16.26
N ALA A 152 5.55 -7.81 17.13
CA ALA A 152 4.84 -8.68 18.08
C ALA A 152 3.83 -7.89 18.92
N THR A 153 4.17 -6.65 19.27
CA THR A 153 3.30 -5.74 20.03
C THR A 153 1.99 -5.48 19.30
N VAL A 154 2.04 -5.07 18.02
CA VAL A 154 0.81 -4.78 17.25
C VAL A 154 -0.10 -6.00 17.14
N VAL A 155 0.45 -7.19 16.90
CA VAL A 155 -0.35 -8.42 16.80
C VAL A 155 -0.91 -8.82 18.17
N ASN A 156 -0.13 -8.62 19.26
CA ASN A 156 -0.59 -8.87 20.62
C ASN A 156 -1.69 -7.89 21.04
N ASP A 157 -1.57 -6.61 20.67
CA ASP A 157 -2.59 -5.59 20.95
C ASP A 157 -3.91 -5.92 20.24
N ILE A 158 -3.83 -6.37 18.96
CA ILE A 158 -5.01 -6.84 18.21
C ILE A 158 -5.63 -8.06 18.86
N ALA A 159 -4.82 -9.03 19.28
CA ALA A 159 -5.30 -10.24 19.95
C ALA A 159 -5.94 -9.94 21.31
N GLY A 160 -5.46 -8.91 22.01
CA GLY A 160 -6.03 -8.47 23.29
C GLY A 160 -7.26 -7.54 23.18
N ASP A 161 -7.54 -7.03 21.98
CA ASP A 161 -8.70 -6.15 21.73
C ASP A 161 -9.96 -6.97 21.45
N ASP A 162 -10.43 -7.69 22.47
CA ASP A 162 -11.62 -8.54 22.43
C ASP A 162 -12.78 -7.86 23.16
N ASP A 163 -13.79 -7.45 22.40
CA ASP A 163 -15.07 -6.89 22.91
C ASP A 163 -16.21 -7.93 22.91
N GLY A 164 -15.88 -9.20 22.73
CA GLY A 164 -16.83 -10.31 22.64
C GLY A 164 -17.40 -10.54 21.23
N ARG A 165 -16.95 -9.78 20.22
CA ARG A 165 -17.36 -9.93 18.82
C ARG A 165 -16.18 -10.42 17.96
N ALA A 166 -16.47 -11.24 16.96
CA ALA A 166 -15.45 -11.60 15.98
C ALA A 166 -14.96 -10.37 15.21
N LEU A 167 -13.65 -10.29 14.97
CA LEU A 167 -13.02 -9.31 14.09
C LEU A 167 -12.69 -9.96 12.76
N VAL A 168 -13.30 -9.49 11.67
CA VAL A 168 -12.99 -9.90 10.30
C VAL A 168 -11.99 -8.90 9.72
N ALA A 169 -10.76 -9.36 9.52
CA ALA A 169 -9.67 -8.58 8.93
C ALA A 169 -9.54 -8.89 7.43
N LEU A 170 -10.05 -8.01 6.60
CA LEU A 170 -9.97 -8.11 5.14
C LEU A 170 -8.57 -7.71 4.67
N TYR A 171 -7.76 -8.69 4.28
CA TYR A 171 -6.36 -8.45 3.93
C TYR A 171 -6.19 -8.11 2.46
N VAL A 172 -5.51 -6.98 2.20
CA VAL A 172 -5.15 -6.50 0.86
C VAL A 172 -3.62 -6.41 0.75
N GLY A 173 -3.03 -7.18 -0.15
CA GLY A 173 -1.56 -7.20 -0.30
C GLY A 173 -1.09 -7.88 -1.57
N ASP A 174 0.21 -7.72 -1.85
CA ASP A 174 0.85 -8.25 -3.06
C ASP A 174 0.75 -9.78 -3.13
N TRP A 175 0.65 -10.29 -4.37
CA TRP A 175 0.72 -11.72 -4.63
C TRP A 175 2.18 -12.14 -4.81
N ASP A 176 2.89 -12.25 -3.70
CA ASP A 176 4.28 -12.67 -3.66
C ASP A 176 4.55 -13.57 -2.44
N PRO A 177 5.74 -14.22 -2.35
CA PRO A 177 6.03 -15.13 -1.25
C PRO A 177 5.83 -14.54 0.15
N SER A 178 6.25 -13.29 0.37
CA SER A 178 6.12 -12.59 1.65
C SER A 178 4.67 -12.22 1.96
N GLY A 179 3.98 -11.58 1.00
CA GLY A 179 2.61 -11.10 1.20
C GLY A 179 1.62 -12.23 1.40
N LEU A 180 1.78 -13.33 0.64
CA LEU A 180 0.93 -14.51 0.80
C LEU A 180 1.16 -15.21 2.13
N TYR A 181 2.45 -15.40 2.51
CA TYR A 181 2.81 -16.03 3.78
C TYR A 181 2.32 -15.21 4.98
N MET A 182 2.39 -13.88 4.90
CA MET A 182 1.93 -12.99 5.96
C MET A 182 0.44 -13.17 6.24
N SER A 183 -0.41 -13.11 5.21
CA SER A 183 -1.86 -13.19 5.40
C SER A 183 -2.37 -14.59 5.74
N GLU A 184 -1.70 -15.66 5.26
CA GLU A 184 -2.23 -17.01 5.36
C GLU A 184 -1.60 -17.87 6.45
N GLU A 185 -0.38 -17.53 6.90
CA GLU A 185 0.34 -18.31 7.90
C GLU A 185 0.80 -17.48 9.10
N ASP A 186 1.51 -16.35 8.85
CA ASP A 186 2.15 -15.60 9.92
C ASP A 186 1.14 -14.89 10.83
N LEU A 187 0.25 -14.08 10.25
CA LEU A 187 -0.74 -13.34 11.03
C LEU A 187 -1.72 -14.28 11.75
N PRO A 188 -2.38 -15.25 11.08
CA PRO A 188 -3.27 -16.18 11.76
C PRO A 188 -2.56 -16.98 12.86
N GLY A 189 -1.34 -17.49 12.57
CA GLY A 189 -0.58 -18.27 13.54
C GLY A 189 -0.12 -17.47 14.76
N ARG A 190 0.20 -16.18 14.61
CA ARG A 190 0.55 -15.31 15.74
C ARG A 190 -0.67 -14.88 16.53
N LEU A 191 -1.77 -14.53 15.86
CA LEU A 191 -3.03 -14.20 16.52
C LEU A 191 -3.49 -15.34 17.43
N THR A 192 -3.57 -16.57 16.92
CA THR A 192 -3.91 -17.74 17.74
C THR A 192 -2.93 -17.91 18.92
N ARG A 193 -1.62 -17.73 18.69
CA ARG A 193 -0.61 -17.85 19.76
C ARG A 193 -0.79 -16.81 20.85
N TYR A 194 -1.29 -15.64 20.52
CA TYR A 194 -1.49 -14.53 21.46
C TYR A 194 -2.93 -14.48 22.02
N GLY A 195 -3.76 -15.50 21.74
CA GLY A 195 -5.12 -15.59 22.25
C GLY A 195 -6.17 -14.82 21.45
N GLY A 196 -5.83 -14.42 20.22
CA GLY A 196 -6.74 -13.70 19.31
C GLY A 196 -7.57 -14.64 18.43
N ASP A 197 -8.17 -15.69 19.01
CA ASP A 197 -8.99 -16.67 18.27
C ASP A 197 -10.29 -16.06 17.71
N HIS A 198 -10.68 -14.88 18.19
CA HIS A 198 -11.81 -14.08 17.69
C HIS A 198 -11.47 -13.30 16.40
N VAL A 199 -10.21 -13.32 15.94
CA VAL A 199 -9.75 -12.59 14.75
C VAL A 199 -9.63 -13.52 13.56
N GLU A 200 -10.40 -13.27 12.52
CA GLU A 200 -10.34 -13.99 11.25
C GLU A 200 -9.65 -13.13 10.19
N VAL A 201 -8.58 -13.63 9.59
CA VAL A 201 -7.85 -12.93 8.52
C VAL A 201 -8.24 -13.53 7.17
N GLU A 202 -8.95 -12.75 6.36
CA GLU A 202 -9.40 -13.14 5.03
C GLU A 202 -8.69 -12.32 3.95
N ARG A 203 -7.95 -12.98 3.06
CA ARG A 203 -7.34 -12.29 1.91
C ARG A 203 -8.38 -12.02 0.84
N VAL A 204 -8.67 -10.73 0.61
CA VAL A 204 -9.63 -10.27 -0.42
C VAL A 204 -8.93 -9.74 -1.68
N ALA A 205 -7.65 -9.31 -1.58
CA ALA A 205 -6.82 -8.91 -2.71
C ALA A 205 -5.31 -9.00 -2.37
N LEU A 206 -4.42 -9.31 -3.33
CA LEU A 206 -4.72 -9.96 -4.58
C LEU A 206 -4.97 -11.44 -4.36
N THR A 207 -5.99 -12.01 -4.98
CA THR A 207 -6.24 -13.44 -5.01
C THR A 207 -5.76 -14.03 -6.33
N ARG A 208 -5.68 -15.35 -6.42
CA ARG A 208 -5.25 -16.05 -7.62
C ARG A 208 -6.14 -15.74 -8.81
N GLU A 209 -7.44 -15.70 -8.59
CA GLU A 209 -8.45 -15.46 -9.61
C GLU A 209 -8.31 -14.05 -10.20
N GLN A 210 -7.94 -13.09 -9.37
CA GLN A 210 -7.74 -11.69 -9.75
C GLN A 210 -6.45 -11.46 -10.56
N LEU A 211 -5.51 -12.41 -10.60
CA LEU A 211 -4.27 -12.26 -11.36
C LEU A 211 -4.48 -12.37 -12.88
N ALA A 212 -5.57 -12.95 -13.32
CA ALA A 212 -5.86 -13.10 -14.74
C ALA A 212 -5.95 -11.73 -15.43
N GLY A 213 -5.12 -11.52 -16.45
CA GLY A 213 -5.07 -10.26 -17.20
C GLY A 213 -4.29 -9.13 -16.53
N LEU A 214 -3.75 -9.31 -15.32
CA LEU A 214 -2.89 -8.32 -14.72
C LEU A 214 -1.45 -8.44 -15.25
N PRO A 215 -0.77 -7.30 -15.50
CA PRO A 215 0.63 -7.32 -15.87
C PRO A 215 1.47 -7.86 -14.72
N SER A 216 2.31 -8.83 -15.01
CA SER A 216 3.25 -9.40 -14.07
C SER A 216 4.68 -9.05 -14.46
N PHE A 217 5.57 -8.99 -13.49
CA PHE A 217 7.00 -8.81 -13.72
C PHE A 217 7.78 -9.91 -12.98
N PRO A 218 8.93 -10.34 -13.53
CA PRO A 218 9.72 -11.38 -12.89
C PRO A 218 10.22 -10.90 -11.53
N ALA A 219 9.78 -11.54 -10.47
CA ALA A 219 10.28 -11.27 -9.13
C ALA A 219 11.58 -12.06 -8.89
N THR A 220 12.62 -11.81 -9.69
CA THR A 220 13.90 -12.53 -9.60
C THR A 220 14.52 -12.46 -8.21
N ASP A 221 14.36 -11.30 -7.55
CA ASP A 221 14.85 -11.08 -6.18
C ASP A 221 14.07 -11.87 -5.13
N LYS A 222 12.81 -12.21 -5.41
CA LYS A 222 11.94 -12.98 -4.52
C LYS A 222 12.32 -14.46 -4.40
N ARG A 223 13.15 -14.99 -5.32
CA ARG A 223 13.71 -16.35 -5.19
C ARG A 223 14.63 -16.50 -3.98
N LYS A 224 15.18 -15.41 -3.48
CA LYS A 224 16.00 -15.37 -2.26
C LYS A 224 15.17 -15.26 -0.98
N ASP A 225 13.86 -15.02 -1.10
CA ASP A 225 12.97 -14.98 0.07
C ASP A 225 12.90 -16.37 0.71
N PRO A 226 13.08 -16.49 2.03
CA PRO A 226 13.00 -17.78 2.73
C PRO A 226 11.65 -18.50 2.53
N ARG A 227 10.58 -17.76 2.21
CA ARG A 227 9.22 -18.29 1.99
C ARG A 227 8.99 -18.73 0.56
N TYR A 228 9.94 -18.52 -0.35
CA TYR A 228 9.77 -18.86 -1.77
C TYR A 228 9.44 -20.34 -1.98
N LYS A 229 10.10 -21.25 -1.25
CA LYS A 229 9.82 -22.70 -1.32
C LYS A 229 8.38 -23.02 -0.92
N TRP A 230 7.91 -22.43 0.19
CA TRP A 230 6.52 -22.56 0.65
C TRP A 230 5.53 -22.01 -0.38
N PHE A 231 5.82 -20.85 -0.96
CA PHE A 231 4.98 -20.23 -1.99
C PHE A 231 4.82 -21.12 -3.21
N ILE A 232 5.91 -21.68 -3.75
CA ILE A 232 5.87 -22.61 -4.89
C ILE A 232 5.10 -23.89 -4.54
N TRP A 233 5.30 -24.44 -3.36
CA TRP A 233 4.58 -25.62 -2.90
C TRP A 233 3.07 -25.36 -2.82
N LYS A 234 2.66 -24.22 -2.26
CA LYS A 234 1.25 -23.81 -2.17
C LYS A 234 0.61 -23.62 -3.55
N LEU A 235 1.31 -23.00 -4.48
CA LEU A 235 0.83 -22.83 -5.86
C LEU A 235 0.62 -24.16 -6.56
N ARG A 236 1.51 -25.14 -6.35
CA ARG A 236 1.38 -26.49 -6.92
C ARG A 236 0.22 -27.26 -6.31
N GLY A 237 0.05 -27.20 -5.00
CA GLY A 237 -1.08 -27.83 -4.29
C GLY A 237 -2.43 -27.30 -4.76
N ALA A 238 -2.54 -26.00 -4.97
CA ALA A 238 -3.74 -25.37 -5.51
C ALA A 238 -4.05 -25.80 -6.97
N LEU A 239 -3.01 -26.09 -7.78
CA LEU A 239 -3.17 -26.61 -9.16
C LEU A 239 -3.69 -28.06 -9.19
N LEU A 240 -3.38 -28.85 -8.16
CA LEU A 240 -3.75 -30.27 -8.08
C LEU A 240 -5.09 -30.49 -7.35
N GLY A 241 -5.82 -29.42 -6.99
CA GLY A 241 -7.10 -29.52 -6.28
C GLY A 241 -7.02 -30.06 -4.85
N ASN A 242 -5.82 -30.32 -4.35
CA ASN A 242 -5.60 -30.80 -2.99
C ASN A 242 -5.55 -29.61 -2.02
N ARG A 243 -6.45 -29.58 -1.04
CA ARG A 243 -6.22 -28.78 0.16
C ARG A 243 -4.99 -29.35 0.84
N CYS A 244 -3.87 -28.63 0.74
CA CYS A 244 -2.63 -29.05 1.34
C CYS A 244 -2.77 -29.08 2.87
N PRO A 245 -2.59 -30.22 3.55
CA PRO A 245 -2.71 -30.28 5.00
C PRO A 245 -1.56 -29.46 5.62
N ARG A 246 -1.89 -28.58 6.56
CA ARG A 246 -0.92 -27.77 7.33
C ARG A 246 0.18 -28.60 8.02
N SER A 247 -0.06 -29.93 8.19
CA SER A 247 0.82 -30.87 8.87
C SER A 247 2.05 -31.28 8.06
N GLU A 248 2.06 -31.11 6.74
CA GLU A 248 3.17 -31.60 5.91
C GLU A 248 4.30 -30.58 5.67
N TYR A 249 4.06 -29.28 5.93
CA TYR A 249 5.09 -28.25 5.84
C TYR A 249 5.61 -27.85 7.21
N SER A 250 6.71 -28.46 7.63
CA SER A 250 7.50 -28.00 8.76
C SER A 250 8.68 -27.14 8.26
N PRO A 251 8.86 -25.89 8.76
CA PRO A 251 10.02 -25.07 8.42
C PRO A 251 11.37 -25.73 8.81
N ARG A 252 11.33 -26.79 9.64
CA ARG A 252 12.51 -27.56 10.07
C ARG A 252 12.95 -28.62 9.06
N ALA A 253 12.07 -29.11 8.20
CA ALA A 253 12.38 -30.16 7.22
C ALA A 253 13.12 -29.67 5.97
N CYS A 254 13.37 -28.37 5.82
CA CYS A 254 14.07 -27.78 4.68
C CYS A 254 15.54 -27.43 4.94
N ARG A 255 16.16 -27.99 5.99
CA ARG A 255 17.59 -27.75 6.33
C ARG A 255 18.52 -28.92 5.97
N GLU A 256 18.06 -29.91 5.20
CA GLU A 256 18.90 -30.95 4.63
C GLU A 256 19.02 -30.80 3.12
#